data_caca00b25ceb8bc389d53412084968dc
#
_entry.id   caca00b25ceb8bc389d53412084968dc
#
_cell.length_a   1.000
_cell.length_b   1.000
_cell.length_c   1.000
_cell.angle_alpha   90.00
_cell.angle_beta   90.00
_cell.angle_gamma   90.00
#
_symmetry.space_group_name_H-M   'P 1'
#
loop_
_entity.id
_entity.type
_entity.pdbx_description
1 polymer ?
#
loop_
_entity_poly.entity_id
_entity_poly.type
_entity_poly.pdbx_seq_one_letter_code
_entity_poly.pdbx_strand_id
1 'polypeptide(L)'
;GNVLWLAASFSDVARLPEVRRGRIEALLAEGTARRVTGSEDMAGMEGAPSRASIVDAVRTYGEGPGDRLGKSWRVRIDDNDMLVMPVTLGRSATLGGVRIDGGGRVLTASGEHVEGLFAAGEITGGVHGMRCVPGNLSLESVVFGREAGFAAAGRSA
;
A
#
# COMPACT_ATOMS: atom_id res chain seq x y z
N GLY A 1 13.73 -11.82 13.87
CA GLY A 1 12.34 -11.61 13.45
C GLY A 1 12.19 -12.12 12.02
N ASN A 2 11.00 -12.60 11.64
CA ASN A 2 10.76 -13.08 10.28
C ASN A 2 10.84 -11.92 9.30
N VAL A 3 11.76 -11.97 8.37
CA VAL A 3 11.85 -11.02 7.26
C VAL A 3 10.88 -11.48 6.17
N LEU A 4 10.05 -10.55 5.69
CA LEU A 4 9.21 -10.79 4.55
C LEU A 4 10.00 -10.49 3.27
N TRP A 5 9.73 -11.22 2.20
CA TRP A 5 10.39 -11.04 0.92
C TRP A 5 9.35 -10.76 -0.17
N LEU A 6 9.66 -9.78 -1.01
CA LEU A 6 8.92 -9.49 -2.23
C LEU A 6 9.68 -10.09 -3.41
N ALA A 7 8.98 -10.83 -4.26
CA ALA A 7 9.46 -11.25 -5.56
C ALA A 7 8.51 -10.71 -6.64
N ALA A 8 9.07 -10.18 -7.72
CA ALA A 8 8.33 -9.64 -8.85
C ALA A 8 9.11 -9.88 -10.15
N SER A 9 8.45 -9.92 -11.30
CA SER A 9 9.14 -9.92 -12.59
C SER A 9 9.95 -8.65 -12.78
N PHE A 10 11.23 -8.79 -13.15
CA PHE A 10 12.07 -7.62 -13.37
C PHE A 10 11.58 -6.76 -14.55
N SER A 11 10.97 -7.38 -15.55
CA SER A 11 10.35 -6.67 -16.69
C SER A 11 9.26 -5.68 -16.28
N ASP A 12 8.58 -5.91 -15.14
CA ASP A 12 7.55 -5.01 -14.65
C ASP A 12 8.14 -3.72 -14.04
N VAL A 13 9.41 -3.74 -13.64
CA VAL A 13 10.12 -2.54 -13.14
C VAL A 13 10.17 -1.46 -14.23
N ALA A 14 10.40 -1.84 -15.49
CA ALA A 14 10.45 -0.91 -16.61
C ALA A 14 9.10 -0.19 -16.87
N ARG A 15 7.99 -0.79 -16.43
CA ARG A 15 6.63 -0.23 -16.56
C ARG A 15 6.24 0.70 -15.42
N LEU A 16 7.05 0.78 -14.37
CA LEU A 16 6.78 1.66 -13.25
C LEU A 16 7.00 3.13 -13.62
N PRO A 17 6.27 4.06 -12.99
CA PRO A 17 6.58 5.48 -13.05
C PRO A 17 8.04 5.74 -12.68
N GLU A 18 8.66 6.75 -13.31
CA GLU A 18 10.08 7.08 -13.17
C GLU A 18 10.54 7.17 -11.70
N VAL A 19 9.78 7.86 -10.85
CA VAL A 19 10.09 8.00 -9.42
C VAL A 19 10.19 6.63 -8.71
N ARG A 20 9.30 5.68 -9.03
CA ARG A 20 9.33 4.34 -8.43
C ARG A 20 10.45 3.49 -8.99
N ARG A 21 10.70 3.60 -10.30
CA ARG A 21 11.81 2.92 -10.97
C ARG A 21 13.15 3.36 -10.40
N GLY A 22 13.40 4.66 -10.28
CA GLY A 22 14.63 5.20 -9.71
C GLY A 22 14.87 4.73 -8.27
N ARG A 23 13.81 4.56 -7.47
CA ARG A 23 13.96 3.99 -6.12
C ARG A 23 14.39 2.52 -6.15
N ILE A 24 13.87 1.72 -7.08
CA ILE A 24 14.29 0.31 -7.23
C ILE A 24 15.74 0.24 -7.72
N GLU A 25 16.13 1.10 -8.66
CA GLU A 25 17.52 1.19 -9.15
C GLU A 25 18.49 1.54 -8.00
N ALA A 26 18.09 2.46 -7.11
CA ALA A 26 18.87 2.77 -5.91
C ALA A 26 19.00 1.56 -4.98
N LEU A 27 17.92 0.84 -4.70
CA LEU A 27 17.94 -0.37 -3.87
C LEU A 27 18.81 -1.48 -4.48
N LEU A 28 18.84 -1.59 -5.80
CA LEU A 28 19.73 -2.51 -6.51
C LEU A 28 21.21 -2.08 -6.36
N ALA A 29 21.49 -0.80 -6.49
CA ALA A 29 22.85 -0.25 -6.32
C ALA A 29 23.36 -0.39 -4.88
N GLU A 30 22.49 -0.26 -3.89
CA GLU A 30 22.78 -0.48 -2.47
C GLU A 30 22.91 -1.96 -2.09
N GLY A 31 22.52 -2.90 -2.98
CA GLY A 31 22.50 -4.34 -2.70
C GLY A 31 21.32 -4.80 -1.82
N THR A 32 20.40 -3.90 -1.44
CA THR A 32 19.19 -4.24 -0.68
C THR A 32 18.21 -5.03 -1.54
N ALA A 33 18.08 -4.70 -2.81
CA ALA A 33 17.36 -5.49 -3.81
C ALA A 33 18.34 -6.24 -4.72
N ARG A 34 17.93 -7.35 -5.26
CA ARG A 34 18.74 -8.13 -6.20
C ARG A 34 17.89 -8.55 -7.40
N ARG A 35 18.48 -8.45 -8.60
CA ARG A 35 17.95 -9.09 -9.78
C ARG A 35 18.52 -10.50 -9.85
N VAL A 36 17.65 -11.49 -9.96
CA VAL A 36 18.00 -12.91 -10.03
C VAL A 36 17.59 -13.43 -11.40
N THR A 37 18.57 -13.92 -12.16
CA THR A 37 18.37 -14.42 -13.52
C THR A 37 18.75 -15.90 -13.61
N GLY A 38 17.92 -16.69 -14.27
CA GLY A 38 18.20 -18.09 -14.54
C GLY A 38 18.38 -18.94 -13.28
N SER A 39 19.50 -19.64 -13.20
CA SER A 39 19.82 -20.53 -12.08
C SER A 39 20.56 -19.84 -10.92
N GLU A 40 20.77 -18.53 -10.98
CA GLU A 40 21.45 -17.82 -9.90
C GLU A 40 20.71 -18.00 -8.58
N ASP A 41 21.47 -18.41 -7.58
CA ASP A 41 20.96 -18.53 -6.23
C ASP A 41 20.98 -17.15 -5.54
N MET A 42 20.09 -16.96 -4.59
CA MET A 42 20.06 -15.76 -3.73
C MET A 42 21.08 -15.85 -2.59
N ALA A 43 22.15 -16.61 -2.80
CA ALA A 43 23.26 -16.76 -1.88
C ALA A 43 23.82 -15.38 -1.49
N GLY A 44 23.98 -15.15 -0.19
CA GLY A 44 24.48 -13.89 0.37
C GLY A 44 23.40 -12.85 0.72
N MET A 45 22.11 -13.14 0.50
CA MET A 45 21.02 -12.36 1.09
C MET A 45 20.56 -13.06 2.38
N GLU A 46 20.97 -12.58 3.52
CA GLU A 46 20.66 -13.20 4.82
C GLU A 46 19.15 -13.33 5.03
N GLY A 47 18.68 -14.54 5.30
CA GLY A 47 17.26 -14.83 5.51
C GLY A 47 16.42 -14.87 4.24
N ALA A 48 17.02 -14.76 3.05
CA ALA A 48 16.29 -14.89 1.78
C ALA A 48 15.77 -16.30 1.59
N PRO A 49 14.55 -16.48 1.06
CA PRO A 49 14.06 -17.80 0.66
C PRO A 49 14.88 -18.33 -0.53
N SER A 50 14.98 -19.64 -0.66
CA SER A 50 15.60 -20.24 -1.85
C SER A 50 14.79 -19.91 -3.11
N ARG A 51 15.45 -19.91 -4.27
CA ARG A 51 14.75 -19.76 -5.56
C ARG A 51 13.62 -20.78 -5.71
N ALA A 52 13.85 -22.02 -5.30
CA ALA A 52 12.85 -23.08 -5.36
C ALA A 52 11.61 -22.73 -4.52
N SER A 53 11.79 -22.16 -3.33
CA SER A 53 10.68 -21.72 -2.48
C SER A 53 9.89 -20.58 -3.11
N ILE A 54 10.54 -19.64 -3.81
CA ILE A 54 9.85 -18.55 -4.52
C ILE A 54 9.06 -19.12 -5.71
N VAL A 55 9.69 -19.98 -6.53
CA VAL A 55 9.03 -20.60 -7.68
C VAL A 55 7.81 -21.41 -7.24
N ASP A 56 7.92 -22.18 -6.16
CA ASP A 56 6.80 -22.93 -5.59
C ASP A 56 5.68 -22.03 -5.10
N ALA A 57 6.01 -20.95 -4.40
CA ALA A 57 5.03 -19.95 -3.98
C ALA A 57 4.34 -19.29 -5.20
N VAL A 58 5.09 -18.91 -6.23
CA VAL A 58 4.54 -18.32 -7.47
C VAL A 58 3.57 -19.28 -8.15
N ARG A 59 3.92 -20.57 -8.29
CA ARG A 59 3.03 -21.60 -8.85
C ARG A 59 1.78 -21.78 -8.00
N THR A 60 1.95 -21.88 -6.68
CA THR A 60 0.84 -22.09 -5.76
C THR A 60 -0.15 -20.92 -5.78
N TYR A 61 0.34 -19.69 -5.83
CA TYR A 61 -0.51 -18.49 -5.77
C TYR A 61 -0.87 -17.94 -7.15
N GLY A 62 -0.07 -18.17 -8.19
CA GLY A 62 -0.29 -17.66 -9.54
C GLY A 62 -1.18 -18.54 -10.42
N GLU A 63 -1.16 -19.85 -10.23
CA GLU A 63 -1.88 -20.84 -11.04
C GLU A 63 -3.02 -21.55 -10.28
N GLY A 64 -3.08 -21.38 -8.97
CA GLY A 64 -4.04 -22.04 -8.10
C GLY A 64 -5.41 -21.37 -8.03
N PRO A 65 -6.36 -22.01 -7.34
CA PRO A 65 -7.75 -21.50 -7.15
C PRO A 65 -7.81 -20.22 -6.29
N GLY A 66 -6.71 -19.65 -5.92
CA GLY A 66 -6.60 -18.49 -5.04
C GLY A 66 -5.98 -18.83 -3.69
N ASP A 67 -5.71 -17.79 -2.90
CA ASP A 67 -5.23 -17.96 -1.54
C ASP A 67 -6.36 -18.45 -0.60
N ARG A 68 -6.02 -18.71 0.67
CA ARG A 68 -6.99 -19.13 1.71
C ARG A 68 -8.11 -18.11 1.94
N LEU A 69 -8.01 -16.90 1.38
CA LEU A 69 -9.00 -15.83 1.45
C LEU A 69 -9.83 -15.73 0.15
N GLY A 70 -9.66 -16.65 -0.78
CA GLY A 70 -10.37 -16.68 -2.05
C GLY A 70 -9.92 -15.62 -3.06
N LYS A 71 -8.73 -15.02 -2.87
CA LYS A 71 -8.15 -14.10 -3.84
C LYS A 71 -7.38 -14.85 -4.91
N SER A 72 -7.81 -14.72 -6.15
CA SER A 72 -7.03 -15.18 -7.30
C SER A 72 -5.99 -14.10 -7.67
N TRP A 73 -4.73 -14.43 -7.57
CA TRP A 73 -3.64 -13.57 -8.01
C TRP A 73 -3.29 -13.94 -9.46
N ARG A 74 -3.69 -13.12 -10.41
CA ARG A 74 -3.29 -13.28 -11.81
C ARG A 74 -1.94 -12.60 -12.07
N VAL A 75 -0.96 -12.86 -11.24
CA VAL A 75 0.39 -12.33 -11.42
C VAL A 75 1.24 -13.47 -11.96
N ARG A 76 1.58 -13.39 -13.24
CA ARG A 76 2.66 -14.23 -13.80
C ARG A 76 3.97 -13.56 -13.42
N ILE A 77 4.76 -14.22 -12.60
CA ILE A 77 6.13 -13.81 -12.33
C ILE A 77 7.01 -14.62 -13.28
N ASP A 78 7.85 -13.93 -14.04
CA ASP A 78 8.90 -14.56 -14.82
C ASP A 78 9.98 -15.06 -13.84
N ASP A 79 10.00 -16.36 -13.62
CA ASP A 79 10.94 -16.99 -12.70
C ASP A 79 12.38 -17.05 -13.23
N ASN A 80 12.61 -16.66 -14.49
CA ASN A 80 13.93 -16.53 -15.08
C ASN A 80 14.53 -15.12 -14.94
N ASP A 81 13.73 -14.11 -14.58
CA ASP A 81 14.20 -12.73 -14.41
C ASP A 81 13.37 -12.04 -13.32
N MET A 82 13.79 -12.23 -12.09
CA MET A 82 13.09 -11.75 -10.91
C MET A 82 13.83 -10.59 -10.24
N LEU A 83 13.06 -9.65 -9.69
CA LEU A 83 13.50 -8.73 -8.65
C LEU A 83 13.14 -9.31 -7.30
N VAL A 84 14.09 -9.40 -6.39
CA VAL A 84 13.88 -9.90 -5.02
C VAL A 84 14.40 -8.87 -4.03
N MET A 85 13.60 -8.56 -3.02
CA MET A 85 13.98 -7.62 -1.97
C MET A 85 13.32 -7.94 -0.62
N PRO A 86 13.98 -7.65 0.50
CA PRO A 86 13.34 -7.71 1.81
C PRO A 86 12.32 -6.58 1.94
N VAL A 87 11.19 -6.87 2.59
CA VAL A 87 10.14 -5.90 2.87
C VAL A 87 9.67 -6.02 4.30
N THR A 88 9.18 -4.92 4.85
CA THR A 88 8.53 -4.90 6.14
C THR A 88 7.05 -4.56 5.98
N LEU A 89 6.21 -5.14 6.85
CA LEU A 89 4.83 -4.72 6.92
C LEU A 89 4.76 -3.31 7.50
N GLY A 90 4.10 -2.43 6.78
CA GLY A 90 3.80 -1.07 7.19
C GLY A 90 2.30 -0.79 7.06
N ARG A 91 1.82 0.17 7.85
CA ARG A 91 0.48 0.71 7.69
C ARG A 91 0.60 1.96 6.80
N SER A 92 -0.04 1.94 5.65
CA SER A 92 -0.02 3.08 4.71
C SER A 92 -1.14 4.08 4.99
N ALA A 93 -2.26 3.61 5.55
CA ALA A 93 -3.41 4.43 5.90
C ALA A 93 -4.33 3.70 6.88
N THR A 94 -5.18 4.45 7.57
CA THR A 94 -6.32 3.95 8.34
C THR A 94 -7.61 4.47 7.72
N LEU A 95 -8.67 3.63 7.71
CA LEU A 95 -10.00 4.03 7.21
C LEU A 95 -10.98 4.31 8.35
N GLY A 96 -10.57 4.00 9.59
CA GLY A 96 -11.30 4.34 10.80
C GLY A 96 -10.78 5.63 11.41
N GLY A 97 -11.65 6.34 12.13
CA GLY A 97 -11.31 7.60 12.76
C GLY A 97 -12.54 8.28 13.37
N VAL A 98 -12.43 9.55 13.66
CA VAL A 98 -13.56 10.34 14.17
C VAL A 98 -14.62 10.52 13.07
N ARG A 99 -15.88 10.43 13.45
CA ARG A 99 -17.00 10.71 12.52
C ARG A 99 -17.12 12.20 12.30
N ILE A 100 -17.35 12.59 11.06
CA ILE A 100 -17.60 13.99 10.67
C ILE A 100 -18.87 14.11 9.84
N ASP A 101 -19.44 15.32 9.80
CA ASP A 101 -20.46 15.69 8.82
C ASP A 101 -19.82 16.23 7.52
N GLY A 102 -20.65 16.66 6.57
CA GLY A 102 -20.18 17.23 5.29
C GLY A 102 -19.37 18.53 5.43
N GLY A 103 -19.47 19.24 6.55
CA GLY A 103 -18.68 20.43 6.88
C GLY A 103 -17.44 20.14 7.73
N GLY A 104 -17.08 18.87 7.92
CA GLY A 104 -15.93 18.49 8.74
C GLY A 104 -16.14 18.67 10.26
N ARG A 105 -17.37 18.91 10.73
CA ARG A 105 -17.65 18.98 12.18
C ARG A 105 -17.60 17.57 12.76
N VAL A 106 -16.92 17.42 13.88
CA VAL A 106 -16.83 16.14 14.57
C VAL A 106 -18.15 15.78 15.24
N LEU A 107 -18.55 14.51 15.11
CA LEU A 107 -19.78 13.96 15.67
C LEU A 107 -19.48 13.05 16.85
N THR A 108 -20.31 13.14 17.88
CA THR A 108 -20.36 12.17 18.99
C THR A 108 -20.87 10.81 18.50
N ALA A 109 -20.85 9.80 19.36
CA ALA A 109 -21.45 8.50 19.07
C ALA A 109 -22.96 8.59 18.82
N SER A 110 -23.67 9.55 19.47
CA SER A 110 -25.09 9.83 19.27
C SER A 110 -25.39 10.60 17.98
N GLY A 111 -24.36 11.12 17.29
CA GLY A 111 -24.51 11.87 16.04
C GLY A 111 -24.66 13.38 16.23
N GLU A 112 -24.47 13.89 17.45
CA GLU A 112 -24.47 15.30 17.75
C GLU A 112 -23.11 15.94 17.44
N HIS A 113 -23.07 17.22 17.12
CA HIS A 113 -21.81 17.92 16.90
C HIS A 113 -21.06 18.14 18.23
N VAL A 114 -19.74 17.91 18.18
CA VAL A 114 -18.84 18.39 19.22
C VAL A 114 -18.53 19.85 18.92
N GLU A 115 -19.02 20.77 19.78
CA GLU A 115 -18.89 22.20 19.54
C GLU A 115 -17.43 22.64 19.39
N GLY A 116 -17.16 23.44 18.36
CA GLY A 116 -15.83 23.97 18.08
C GLY A 116 -14.79 22.94 17.57
N LEU A 117 -15.18 21.67 17.37
CA LEU A 117 -14.25 20.63 16.93
C LEU A 117 -14.49 20.23 15.47
N PHE A 118 -13.43 20.32 14.67
CA PHE A 118 -13.41 19.98 13.26
C PHE A 118 -12.28 18.99 12.98
N ALA A 119 -12.47 18.14 11.98
CA ALA A 119 -11.45 17.18 11.55
C ALA A 119 -11.51 16.95 10.04
N ALA A 120 -10.35 16.65 9.45
CA ALA A 120 -10.22 16.28 8.04
C ALA A 120 -9.01 15.37 7.81
N GLY A 121 -9.00 14.64 6.72
CA GLY A 121 -7.92 13.73 6.33
C GLY A 121 -7.94 12.41 7.10
N GLU A 122 -6.79 11.76 7.21
CA GLU A 122 -6.69 10.38 7.72
C GLU A 122 -7.24 10.16 9.13
N ILE A 123 -7.35 11.22 9.94
CA ILE A 123 -7.97 11.13 11.28
C ILE A 123 -9.47 10.86 11.22
N THR A 124 -10.11 11.12 10.08
CA THR A 124 -11.56 10.93 9.90
C THR A 124 -11.89 9.51 9.51
N GLY A 125 -13.05 9.02 9.92
CA GLY A 125 -13.55 7.70 9.60
C GLY A 125 -14.87 7.73 8.83
N GLY A 126 -15.08 6.72 8.00
CA GLY A 126 -16.34 6.51 7.28
C GLY A 126 -16.42 7.14 5.89
N VAL A 127 -15.55 8.07 5.54
CA VAL A 127 -15.54 8.73 4.23
C VAL A 127 -15.33 7.75 3.08
N HIS A 128 -14.40 6.80 3.24
CA HIS A 128 -14.10 5.80 2.22
C HIS A 128 -14.80 4.45 2.43
N GLY A 129 -15.60 4.31 3.49
CA GLY A 129 -16.19 3.03 3.84
C GLY A 129 -15.12 1.97 4.14
N MET A 130 -15.25 0.78 3.54
CA MET A 130 -14.34 -0.35 3.79
C MET A 130 -13.10 -0.37 2.89
N ARG A 131 -13.04 0.46 1.85
CA ARG A 131 -11.93 0.48 0.88
C ARG A 131 -11.69 1.88 0.34
N CYS A 132 -10.44 2.30 0.34
CA CYS A 132 -10.04 3.54 -0.32
C CYS A 132 -9.55 3.25 -1.75
N VAL A 133 -9.99 4.06 -2.70
CA VAL A 133 -9.42 4.09 -4.05
C VAL A 133 -8.07 4.81 -3.98
N PRO A 134 -7.00 4.27 -4.58
CA PRO A 134 -5.70 4.93 -4.61
C PRO A 134 -5.80 6.39 -5.09
N GLY A 135 -5.18 7.30 -4.36
CA GLY A 135 -5.22 8.74 -4.62
C GLY A 135 -6.33 9.50 -3.90
N ASN A 136 -7.44 8.85 -3.52
CA ASN A 136 -8.57 9.54 -2.89
C ASN A 136 -8.27 10.05 -1.47
N LEU A 137 -7.31 9.46 -0.75
CA LEU A 137 -6.90 9.95 0.57
C LEU A 137 -6.39 11.41 0.52
N SER A 138 -5.59 11.73 -0.51
CA SER A 138 -5.11 13.11 -0.70
C SER A 138 -6.26 14.05 -1.09
N LEU A 139 -7.17 13.58 -1.95
CA LEU A 139 -8.35 14.36 -2.34
C LEU A 139 -9.27 14.63 -1.16
N GLU A 140 -9.55 13.61 -0.34
CA GLU A 140 -10.30 13.74 0.90
C GLU A 140 -9.70 14.81 1.80
N SER A 141 -8.40 14.75 2.06
CA SER A 141 -7.71 15.70 2.94
C SER A 141 -7.87 17.15 2.46
N VAL A 142 -7.81 17.38 1.15
CA VAL A 142 -7.97 18.72 0.55
C VAL A 142 -9.43 19.18 0.64
N VAL A 143 -10.38 18.33 0.23
CA VAL A 143 -11.80 18.68 0.18
C VAL A 143 -12.33 18.95 1.59
N PHE A 144 -12.23 17.98 2.49
CA PHE A 144 -12.76 18.14 3.86
C PHE A 144 -11.94 19.14 4.69
N GLY A 145 -10.64 19.31 4.41
CA GLY A 145 -9.84 20.35 5.05
C GLY A 145 -10.34 21.75 4.68
N ARG A 146 -10.72 21.96 3.41
CA ARG A 146 -11.34 23.21 2.95
C ARG A 146 -12.70 23.44 3.60
N GLU A 147 -13.58 22.45 3.60
CA GLU A 147 -14.92 22.54 4.18
C GLU A 147 -14.87 22.80 5.70
N ALA A 148 -14.02 22.05 6.41
CA ALA A 148 -13.78 22.25 7.83
C ALA A 148 -13.25 23.68 8.13
N GLY A 149 -12.35 24.19 7.30
CA GLY A 149 -11.83 25.56 7.42
C GLY A 149 -12.92 26.62 7.23
N PHE A 150 -13.80 26.47 6.25
CA PHE A 150 -14.93 27.37 6.07
C PHE A 150 -15.93 27.30 7.22
N ALA A 151 -16.29 26.11 7.65
CA ALA A 151 -17.20 25.90 8.76
C ALA A 151 -16.64 26.47 10.08
N ALA A 152 -15.36 26.28 10.35
CA ALA A 152 -14.69 26.85 11.52
C ALA A 152 -14.64 28.38 11.49
N ALA A 153 -14.53 28.98 10.31
CA ALA A 153 -14.56 30.44 10.13
C ALA A 153 -15.98 31.02 10.12
N GLY A 154 -17.03 30.23 10.33
CA GLY A 154 -18.42 30.66 10.23
C GLY A 154 -18.87 31.08 8.82
N ARG A 155 -18.17 30.56 7.78
CA ARG A 155 -18.45 30.89 6.37
C ARG A 155 -19.04 29.64 5.68
N SER A 156 -20.01 29.87 4.78
CA SER A 156 -20.46 28.83 3.85
C SER A 156 -19.45 28.70 2.68
N ALA A 157 -19.27 27.46 2.23
CA ALA A 157 -18.43 27.15 1.08
C ALA A 157 -19.05 27.61 -0.23
#